data_db5211711cafafc230fb7cc3848de6e8
#
_entry.id   db5211711cafafc230fb7cc3848de6e8
#
_cell.length_a   1.000
_cell.length_b   1.000
_cell.length_c   1.000
_cell.angle_alpha   90.00
_cell.angle_beta   90.00
_cell.angle_gamma   90.00
#
_symmetry.space_group_name_H-M   'P 1'
#
loop_
_entity.id
_entity.type
_entity.pdbx_description
1 polymer ?
#
loop_
_entity_poly.entity_id
_entity_poly.type
_entity_poly.pdbx_seq_one_letter_code
_entity_poly.pdbx_strand_id
1 'polypeptide(L)'
;MEESGALLVCSDMYIIDGDGKQTADSITKVRRHHVFRSGDNLASELLLHNFVTGCTTLVLASEAKLAVPFCPYMVHDHYLALWCAERGHVISLPRQLIDYRIHGGNQTNLLAGVTDKASYGTVRIELIVERMKWLENHFMCNMALKKTIHDVLLWAQARERNWSHHGGTKTVWKYRRFSPLPSVAEIALKYVPDSLFIKVVQLARKNYI
;
A
#
# COMPACT_ATOMS: atom_id res chain seq x y z
N MET A 1 1.27 24.54 -3.88
CA MET A 1 0.17 23.95 -4.69
C MET A 1 -0.28 24.91 -5.76
N GLU A 2 -0.56 26.16 -5.46
CA GLU A 2 -1.00 27.15 -6.47
C GLU A 2 0.01 27.32 -7.61
N GLU A 3 1.29 27.50 -7.30
CA GLU A 3 2.35 27.67 -8.32
C GLU A 3 2.71 26.37 -9.07
N SER A 4 2.56 25.22 -8.43
CA SER A 4 2.97 23.93 -9.00
C SER A 4 1.86 23.18 -9.73
N GLY A 5 0.60 23.60 -9.58
CA GLY A 5 -0.56 22.89 -10.12
C GLY A 5 -0.79 21.51 -9.49
N ALA A 6 -0.10 21.17 -8.38
CA ALA A 6 -0.23 19.87 -7.73
C ALA A 6 -1.59 19.72 -7.06
N LEU A 7 -2.21 18.55 -7.23
CA LEU A 7 -3.48 18.18 -6.59
C LEU A 7 -3.26 17.66 -5.17
N LEU A 8 -2.11 17.04 -4.93
CA LEU A 8 -1.69 16.52 -3.63
C LEU A 8 -0.21 16.80 -3.42
N VAL A 9 0.13 17.24 -2.22
CA VAL A 9 1.52 17.38 -1.74
C VAL A 9 1.65 16.61 -0.44
N CYS A 10 2.72 15.81 -0.30
CA CYS A 10 3.09 15.20 0.96
C CYS A 10 4.54 15.54 1.31
N SER A 11 4.93 15.39 2.57
CA SER A 11 6.29 15.64 3.02
C SER A 11 6.91 14.43 3.72
N ASP A 12 8.21 14.46 3.91
CA ASP A 12 8.91 13.59 4.83
C ASP A 12 8.65 14.01 6.28
N MET A 13 9.13 13.25 7.25
CA MET A 13 8.91 13.44 8.66
C MET A 13 10.13 13.03 9.50
N TYR A 14 10.35 13.68 10.63
CA TYR A 14 11.19 13.14 11.68
C TYR A 14 10.46 12.00 12.40
N ILE A 15 11.21 11.01 12.85
CA ILE A 15 10.66 9.89 13.62
C ILE A 15 11.03 10.09 15.08
N ILE A 16 10.03 10.05 15.95
CA ILE A 16 10.19 10.14 17.41
C ILE A 16 9.64 8.88 18.08
N ASP A 17 10.17 8.54 19.24
CA ASP A 17 9.68 7.45 20.10
C ASP A 17 8.51 7.89 21.00
N GLY A 18 8.08 6.99 21.91
CA GLY A 18 7.04 7.24 22.90
C GLY A 18 7.31 8.47 23.78
N ASP A 19 8.56 8.73 24.11
CA ASP A 19 9.01 9.80 25.00
C ASP A 19 9.29 11.12 24.27
N GLY A 20 9.14 11.14 22.94
CA GLY A 20 9.36 12.31 22.09
C GLY A 20 10.81 12.49 21.64
N LYS A 21 11.69 11.52 21.89
CA LYS A 21 13.07 11.56 21.44
C LYS A 21 13.14 11.19 19.95
N GLN A 22 13.84 12.00 19.16
CA GLN A 22 14.07 11.72 17.75
C GLN A 22 14.95 10.46 17.58
N THR A 23 14.44 9.49 16.79
CA THR A 23 15.12 8.20 16.51
C THR A 23 15.58 8.09 15.07
N ALA A 24 14.97 8.86 14.14
CA ALA A 24 15.44 8.97 12.77
C ALA A 24 15.06 10.34 12.16
N ASP A 25 15.82 10.73 11.15
CA ASP A 25 15.65 12.00 10.40
C ASP A 25 14.75 11.87 9.18
N SER A 26 14.26 10.66 8.88
CA SER A 26 13.38 10.39 7.75
C SER A 26 12.64 9.07 7.95
N ILE A 27 11.41 8.99 7.45
CA ILE A 27 10.64 7.74 7.40
C ILE A 27 11.35 6.67 6.55
N THR A 28 12.14 7.06 5.57
CA THR A 28 12.90 6.14 4.71
C THR A 28 14.01 5.38 5.46
N LYS A 29 14.47 5.91 6.59
CA LYS A 29 15.44 5.22 7.46
C LYS A 29 14.79 4.09 8.26
N VAL A 30 13.50 4.20 8.53
CA VAL A 30 12.73 3.22 9.30
C VAL A 30 11.99 2.25 8.37
N ARG A 31 11.43 2.76 7.27
CA ARG A 31 10.74 1.95 6.25
C ARG A 31 11.61 1.89 4.99
N ARG A 32 12.50 0.92 4.90
CA ARG A 32 13.50 0.78 3.81
C ARG A 32 12.93 0.73 2.39
N HIS A 33 11.66 0.36 2.24
CA HIS A 33 10.97 0.32 0.94
C HIS A 33 10.07 1.53 0.70
N HIS A 34 10.08 2.51 1.60
CA HIS A 34 9.35 3.75 1.40
C HIS A 34 10.14 4.62 0.44
N VAL A 35 9.53 4.94 -0.69
CA VAL A 35 10.14 5.76 -1.74
C VAL A 35 9.17 6.88 -2.07
N PHE A 36 9.58 8.11 -1.83
CA PHE A 36 8.82 9.29 -2.26
C PHE A 36 8.84 9.42 -3.78
N ARG A 37 7.68 9.75 -4.34
CA ARG A 37 7.48 9.96 -5.79
C ARG A 37 6.85 11.31 -6.03
N SER A 38 7.26 11.97 -7.11
CA SER A 38 6.64 13.19 -7.63
C SER A 38 6.46 13.07 -9.12
N GLY A 39 5.37 13.63 -9.64
CA GLY A 39 5.10 13.64 -11.08
C GLY A 39 3.65 13.36 -11.40
N ASP A 40 3.42 13.14 -12.68
CA ASP A 40 2.15 12.70 -13.25
C ASP A 40 2.13 11.17 -13.43
N ASN A 41 0.94 10.61 -13.66
CA ASN A 41 0.75 9.19 -14.00
C ASN A 41 1.23 8.20 -12.91
N LEU A 42 1.22 8.59 -11.64
CA LEU A 42 1.63 7.73 -10.51
C LEU A 42 0.53 6.78 -10.04
N ALA A 43 -0.67 6.86 -10.58
CA ALA A 43 -1.82 6.08 -10.13
C ALA A 43 -1.59 4.57 -10.19
N SER A 44 -0.92 4.06 -11.23
CA SER A 44 -0.64 2.63 -11.36
C SER A 44 0.25 2.09 -10.22
N GLU A 45 1.21 2.88 -9.73
CA GLU A 45 2.06 2.50 -8.60
C GLU A 45 1.25 2.48 -7.29
N LEU A 46 0.34 3.45 -7.14
CA LEU A 46 -0.52 3.61 -5.96
C LEU A 46 -1.63 2.56 -5.84
N LEU A 47 -1.84 1.68 -6.81
CA LEU A 47 -2.79 0.58 -6.65
C LEU A 47 -2.41 -0.37 -5.50
N LEU A 48 -1.10 -0.63 -5.31
CA LEU A 48 -0.58 -1.59 -4.34
C LEU A 48 0.36 -0.98 -3.31
N HIS A 49 1.01 0.14 -3.62
CA HIS A 49 2.04 0.75 -2.78
C HIS A 49 1.64 2.18 -2.40
N ASN A 50 1.60 2.46 -1.11
CA ASN A 50 1.35 3.81 -0.60
C ASN A 50 2.67 4.45 -0.16
N PHE A 51 2.99 5.62 -0.71
CA PHE A 51 4.10 6.46 -0.27
C PHE A 51 3.64 7.75 0.41
N VAL A 52 2.33 7.90 0.61
CA VAL A 52 1.73 9.07 1.25
C VAL A 52 1.32 8.71 2.68
N THR A 53 1.51 9.64 3.60
CA THR A 53 1.06 9.49 4.98
C THR A 53 0.11 10.64 5.32
N GLY A 54 -1.07 10.34 5.83
CA GLY A 54 -2.16 11.30 6.01
C GLY A 54 -1.77 12.55 6.79
N CYS A 55 -0.96 12.42 7.85
CA CYS A 55 -0.53 13.55 8.67
C CYS A 55 0.47 14.50 7.98
N THR A 56 1.07 14.09 6.85
CA THR A 56 1.98 14.93 6.04
C THR A 56 1.34 15.43 4.75
N THR A 57 0.05 15.17 4.55
CA THR A 57 -0.62 15.35 3.27
C THR A 57 -1.45 16.62 3.24
N LEU A 58 -1.29 17.39 2.17
CA LEU A 58 -2.15 18.48 1.76
C LEU A 58 -2.81 18.14 0.43
N VAL A 59 -4.13 18.22 0.36
CA VAL A 59 -4.93 17.92 -0.84
C VAL A 59 -5.79 19.14 -1.18
N LEU A 60 -5.99 19.41 -2.47
CA LEU A 60 -6.99 20.40 -2.89
C LEU A 60 -8.38 20.00 -2.39
N ALA A 61 -9.05 20.93 -1.72
CA ALA A 61 -10.37 20.67 -1.14
C ALA A 61 -11.42 20.27 -2.19
N SER A 62 -11.32 20.76 -3.42
CA SER A 62 -12.14 20.35 -4.55
C SER A 62 -11.97 18.87 -4.85
N GLU A 63 -10.72 18.40 -4.95
CA GLU A 63 -10.41 16.99 -5.23
C GLU A 63 -10.86 16.06 -4.09
N ALA A 64 -10.61 16.46 -2.84
CA ALA A 64 -11.06 15.69 -1.68
C ALA A 64 -12.58 15.51 -1.63
N LYS A 65 -13.35 16.54 -2.03
CA LYS A 65 -14.83 16.46 -2.12
C LYS A 65 -15.29 15.57 -3.25
N LEU A 66 -14.61 15.59 -4.40
CA LEU A 66 -14.94 14.75 -5.56
C LEU A 66 -14.55 13.27 -5.34
N ALA A 67 -13.59 13.01 -4.45
CA ALA A 67 -13.12 11.66 -4.14
C ALA A 67 -14.11 10.82 -3.31
N VAL A 68 -15.21 11.39 -2.84
CA VAL A 68 -16.23 10.69 -2.04
C VAL A 68 -17.21 9.94 -2.95
N PRO A 69 -17.59 8.69 -2.62
CA PRO A 69 -17.21 7.91 -1.45
C PRO A 69 -15.81 7.29 -1.56
N PHE A 70 -15.09 7.23 -0.44
CA PHE A 70 -13.78 6.58 -0.38
C PHE A 70 -13.91 5.06 -0.50
N CYS A 71 -12.89 4.43 -1.07
CA CYS A 71 -12.78 2.98 -1.09
C CYS A 71 -12.70 2.42 0.35
N PRO A 72 -13.63 1.55 0.79
CA PRO A 72 -13.64 1.03 2.15
C PRO A 72 -12.48 0.06 2.44
N TYR A 73 -11.78 -0.38 1.39
CA TYR A 73 -10.65 -1.32 1.48
C TYR A 73 -9.29 -0.63 1.35
N MET A 74 -9.27 0.71 1.44
CA MET A 74 -8.05 1.52 1.45
C MET A 74 -8.10 2.51 2.61
N VAL A 75 -6.94 2.81 3.19
CA VAL A 75 -6.84 3.96 4.09
C VAL A 75 -7.02 5.26 3.29
N HIS A 76 -7.63 6.26 3.92
CA HIS A 76 -8.06 7.50 3.25
C HIS A 76 -6.93 8.25 2.51
N ASP A 77 -5.74 8.28 3.10
CA ASP A 77 -4.56 8.94 2.50
C ASP A 77 -4.10 8.23 1.22
N HIS A 78 -4.10 6.90 1.23
CA HIS A 78 -3.78 6.09 0.07
C HIS A 78 -4.80 6.27 -1.07
N TYR A 79 -6.09 6.30 -0.72
CA TYR A 79 -7.14 6.50 -1.72
C TYR A 79 -7.11 7.91 -2.32
N LEU A 80 -6.89 8.95 -1.50
CA LEU A 80 -6.74 10.33 -1.96
C LEU A 80 -5.50 10.49 -2.85
N ALA A 81 -4.39 9.82 -2.50
CA ALA A 81 -3.20 9.82 -3.34
C ALA A 81 -3.46 9.17 -4.71
N LEU A 82 -4.13 8.02 -4.75
CA LEU A 82 -4.55 7.36 -5.99
C LEU A 82 -5.47 8.26 -6.81
N TRP A 83 -6.46 8.89 -6.16
CA TRP A 83 -7.40 9.80 -6.81
C TRP A 83 -6.71 10.99 -7.47
N CYS A 84 -5.82 11.68 -6.75
CA CYS A 84 -5.08 12.82 -7.26
C CYS A 84 -4.08 12.43 -8.35
N ALA A 85 -3.38 11.30 -8.17
CA ALA A 85 -2.39 10.81 -9.14
C ALA A 85 -3.00 10.38 -10.48
N GLU A 86 -4.27 10.01 -10.53
CA GLU A 86 -4.99 9.74 -11.77
C GLU A 86 -5.39 11.02 -12.51
N ARG A 87 -5.56 12.12 -11.79
CA ARG A 87 -6.10 13.38 -12.34
C ARG A 87 -5.04 14.43 -12.60
N GLY A 88 -3.86 14.31 -12.01
CA GLY A 88 -2.80 15.30 -12.19
C GLY A 88 -1.59 15.06 -11.31
N HIS A 89 -0.92 16.14 -11.01
CA HIS A 89 0.40 16.13 -10.40
C HIS A 89 0.36 15.88 -8.89
N VAL A 90 1.22 14.97 -8.43
CA VAL A 90 1.49 14.71 -7.00
C VAL A 90 2.93 15.10 -6.69
N ILE A 91 3.15 15.77 -5.57
CA ILE A 91 4.49 16.19 -5.14
C ILE A 91 4.82 15.58 -3.78
N SER A 92 5.98 14.96 -3.69
CA SER A 92 6.61 14.60 -2.42
C SER A 92 7.76 15.55 -2.13
N LEU A 93 7.67 16.28 -1.02
CA LEU A 93 8.71 17.20 -0.57
C LEU A 93 9.75 16.44 0.26
N PRO A 94 11.05 16.52 -0.07
CA PRO A 94 12.12 15.89 0.70
C PRO A 94 12.46 16.76 1.94
N ARG A 95 11.45 17.18 2.68
CA ARG A 95 11.55 18.03 3.87
C ARG A 95 10.73 17.42 4.99
N GLN A 96 11.31 17.35 6.16
CA GLN A 96 10.65 16.93 7.39
C GLN A 96 9.87 18.12 7.96
N LEU A 97 8.54 18.03 7.91
CA LEU A 97 7.65 19.10 8.36
C LEU A 97 6.89 18.77 9.65
N ILE A 98 6.98 17.50 10.10
CA ILE A 98 6.34 17.02 11.32
C ILE A 98 7.23 16.04 12.07
N ASP A 99 6.93 15.83 13.34
CA ASP A 99 7.44 14.74 14.16
C ASP A 99 6.41 13.61 14.19
N TYR A 100 6.77 12.45 13.64
CA TYR A 100 5.90 11.27 13.57
C TYR A 100 6.28 10.29 14.68
N ARG A 101 5.36 10.09 15.62
CA ARG A 101 5.56 9.19 16.75
C ARG A 101 5.33 7.74 16.37
N ILE A 102 6.35 6.90 16.58
CA ILE A 102 6.23 5.46 16.43
C ILE A 102 6.17 4.80 17.81
N HIS A 103 5.14 4.01 18.01
CA HIS A 103 4.92 3.20 19.21
C HIS A 103 4.24 1.88 18.86
N GLY A 104 4.18 0.93 19.79
CA GLY A 104 3.64 -0.41 19.54
C GLY A 104 2.17 -0.49 19.07
N GLY A 105 1.41 0.60 19.23
CA GLY A 105 0.02 0.72 18.77
C GLY A 105 -0.18 1.36 17.38
N ASN A 106 0.88 1.64 16.62
CA ASN A 106 0.71 2.19 15.27
C ASN A 106 0.04 1.18 14.33
N GLN A 107 -1.01 1.63 13.63
CA GLN A 107 -1.80 0.78 12.71
C GLN A 107 -1.03 0.35 11.45
N THR A 108 0.07 1.01 11.12
CA THR A 108 0.82 0.83 9.86
C THR A 108 2.03 -0.09 9.98
N ASN A 109 2.04 -1.01 10.94
CA ASN A 109 3.10 -2.00 11.07
C ASN A 109 3.02 -3.05 9.95
N LEU A 110 4.19 -3.48 9.46
CA LEU A 110 4.27 -4.57 8.49
C LEU A 110 3.59 -5.83 9.03
N LEU A 111 2.71 -6.42 8.22
CA LEU A 111 1.94 -7.61 8.60
C LEU A 111 1.08 -7.40 9.86
N ALA A 112 0.65 -6.16 10.16
CA ALA A 112 -0.34 -5.92 11.20
C ALA A 112 -1.57 -6.82 10.99
N GLY A 113 -2.07 -7.41 12.07
CA GLY A 113 -3.22 -8.34 12.02
C GLY A 113 -2.92 -9.76 11.54
N VAL A 114 -1.69 -10.06 11.09
CA VAL A 114 -1.32 -11.42 10.65
C VAL A 114 -0.82 -12.24 11.84
N THR A 115 -1.58 -13.22 12.29
CA THR A 115 -1.19 -14.13 13.38
C THR A 115 -0.92 -15.56 12.90
N ASP A 116 -1.52 -15.93 11.77
CA ASP A 116 -1.47 -17.25 11.15
C ASP A 116 -1.72 -17.17 9.64
N LYS A 117 -1.82 -18.28 8.96
CA LYS A 117 -2.11 -18.33 7.52
C LYS A 117 -3.49 -17.82 7.16
N ALA A 118 -4.50 -18.05 7.99
CA ALA A 118 -5.87 -17.62 7.74
C ALA A 118 -5.92 -16.07 7.74
N SER A 119 -5.41 -15.45 8.80
CA SER A 119 -5.33 -14.00 8.91
C SER A 119 -4.44 -13.37 7.82
N TYR A 120 -3.37 -14.06 7.39
CA TYR A 120 -2.60 -13.63 6.23
C TYR A 120 -3.45 -13.62 4.95
N GLY A 121 -4.22 -14.68 4.70
CA GLY A 121 -5.17 -14.76 3.59
C GLY A 121 -6.09 -13.55 3.58
N THR A 122 -6.75 -13.28 4.70
CA THR A 122 -7.70 -12.17 4.81
C THR A 122 -7.03 -10.80 4.65
N VAL A 123 -5.95 -10.53 5.40
CA VAL A 123 -5.35 -9.18 5.46
C VAL A 123 -4.50 -8.86 4.22
N ARG A 124 -3.85 -9.87 3.60
CA ARG A 124 -2.86 -9.65 2.54
C ARG A 124 -3.29 -10.09 1.14
N ILE A 125 -4.34 -10.89 1.05
CA ILE A 125 -4.83 -11.40 -0.24
C ILE A 125 -6.26 -10.94 -0.49
N GLU A 126 -7.23 -11.34 0.34
CA GLU A 126 -8.64 -11.02 0.17
C GLU A 126 -8.89 -9.50 0.17
N LEU A 127 -8.23 -8.75 1.07
CA LEU A 127 -8.34 -7.30 1.11
C LEU A 127 -7.95 -6.65 -0.24
N ILE A 128 -6.95 -7.18 -0.93
CA ILE A 128 -6.55 -6.67 -2.25
C ILE A 128 -7.58 -7.06 -3.31
N VAL A 129 -8.15 -8.25 -3.24
CA VAL A 129 -9.25 -8.67 -4.15
C VAL A 129 -10.43 -7.71 -4.02
N GLU A 130 -10.89 -7.46 -2.80
CA GLU A 130 -12.04 -6.57 -2.55
C GLU A 130 -11.74 -5.11 -2.95
N ARG A 131 -10.53 -4.63 -2.68
CA ARG A 131 -10.05 -3.32 -3.13
C ARG A 131 -10.13 -3.21 -4.66
N MET A 132 -9.59 -4.16 -5.39
CA MET A 132 -9.56 -4.10 -6.86
C MET A 132 -10.96 -4.25 -7.46
N LYS A 133 -11.83 -5.10 -6.91
CA LYS A 133 -13.24 -5.17 -7.29
C LYS A 133 -13.95 -3.84 -7.12
N TRP A 134 -13.73 -3.19 -5.97
CA TRP A 134 -14.35 -1.90 -5.70
C TRP A 134 -13.84 -0.83 -6.67
N LEU A 135 -12.53 -0.76 -6.90
CA LEU A 135 -11.93 0.20 -7.84
C LEU A 135 -12.41 -0.05 -9.28
N GLU A 136 -12.50 -1.29 -9.72
CA GLU A 136 -12.98 -1.65 -11.06
C GLU A 136 -14.41 -1.15 -11.31
N ASN A 137 -15.26 -1.15 -10.28
CA ASN A 137 -16.66 -0.80 -10.40
C ASN A 137 -16.99 0.68 -10.09
N HIS A 138 -16.17 1.36 -9.28
CA HIS A 138 -16.51 2.69 -8.75
C HIS A 138 -15.47 3.76 -9.08
N PHE A 139 -14.22 3.38 -9.40
CA PHE A 139 -13.16 4.36 -9.62
C PHE A 139 -13.16 4.84 -11.07
N MET A 140 -13.47 6.11 -11.25
CA MET A 140 -13.42 6.74 -12.59
C MET A 140 -11.98 7.06 -12.97
N CYS A 141 -11.46 6.36 -13.97
CA CYS A 141 -10.09 6.48 -14.45
C CYS A 141 -10.01 6.29 -15.96
N ASN A 142 -8.83 6.59 -16.52
CA ASN A 142 -8.55 6.36 -17.92
C ASN A 142 -8.46 4.85 -18.25
N MET A 143 -8.51 4.52 -19.55
CA MET A 143 -8.53 3.13 -20.01
C MET A 143 -7.25 2.36 -19.64
N ALA A 144 -6.09 3.03 -19.55
CA ALA A 144 -4.83 2.38 -19.22
C ALA A 144 -4.82 1.93 -17.75
N LEU A 145 -5.25 2.82 -16.83
CA LEU A 145 -5.37 2.48 -15.42
C LEU A 145 -6.48 1.43 -15.20
N LYS A 146 -7.61 1.54 -15.89
CA LYS A 146 -8.69 0.55 -15.82
C LYS A 146 -8.20 -0.84 -16.19
N LYS A 147 -7.41 -0.95 -17.26
CA LYS A 147 -6.76 -2.21 -17.65
C LYS A 147 -5.80 -2.71 -16.56
N THR A 148 -5.02 -1.82 -15.96
CA THR A 148 -4.09 -2.19 -14.88
C THR A 148 -4.85 -2.68 -13.64
N ILE A 149 -5.94 -2.03 -13.23
CA ILE A 149 -6.81 -2.48 -12.14
C ILE A 149 -7.32 -3.89 -12.42
N HIS A 150 -7.82 -4.14 -13.64
CA HIS A 150 -8.27 -5.48 -14.06
C HIS A 150 -7.16 -6.53 -13.98
N ASP A 151 -5.97 -6.24 -14.51
CA ASP A 151 -4.82 -7.15 -14.46
C ASP A 151 -4.39 -7.44 -13.00
N VAL A 152 -4.42 -6.43 -12.11
CA VAL A 152 -4.14 -6.60 -10.67
C VAL A 152 -5.24 -7.43 -10.00
N LEU A 153 -6.51 -7.24 -10.38
CA LEU A 153 -7.62 -8.08 -9.88
C LEU A 153 -7.42 -9.55 -10.25
N LEU A 154 -7.08 -9.84 -11.51
CA LEU A 154 -6.78 -11.22 -11.96
C LEU A 154 -5.62 -11.83 -11.18
N TRP A 155 -4.58 -11.04 -10.90
CA TRP A 155 -3.46 -11.48 -10.07
C TRP A 155 -3.88 -11.75 -8.63
N ALA A 156 -4.64 -10.86 -8.02
CA ALA A 156 -5.11 -11.00 -6.63
C ALA A 156 -6.03 -12.22 -6.45
N GLN A 157 -6.98 -12.43 -7.35
CA GLN A 157 -7.85 -13.62 -7.36
C GLN A 157 -7.06 -14.91 -7.58
N ALA A 158 -6.00 -14.86 -8.41
CA ALA A 158 -5.14 -16.03 -8.59
C ALA A 158 -4.34 -16.36 -7.32
N ARG A 159 -3.90 -15.34 -6.55
CA ARG A 159 -3.26 -15.53 -5.23
C ARG A 159 -4.23 -16.18 -4.24
N GLU A 160 -5.48 -15.70 -4.20
CA GLU A 160 -6.54 -16.27 -3.35
C GLU A 160 -6.75 -17.77 -3.65
N ARG A 161 -6.95 -18.13 -4.93
CA ARG A 161 -7.06 -19.55 -5.35
C ARG A 161 -5.79 -20.34 -5.04
N ASN A 162 -4.61 -19.75 -5.24
CA ASN A 162 -3.35 -20.41 -4.94
C ASN A 162 -3.19 -20.65 -3.44
N TRP A 163 -3.53 -19.68 -2.62
CA TRP A 163 -3.44 -19.77 -1.15
C TRP A 163 -4.39 -20.83 -0.59
N SER A 164 -5.60 -20.93 -1.14
CA SER A 164 -6.63 -21.92 -0.80
C SER A 164 -6.43 -23.29 -1.45
N HIS A 165 -5.29 -23.54 -2.11
CA HIS A 165 -4.97 -24.78 -2.84
C HIS A 165 -5.90 -25.13 -4.02
N HIS A 166 -6.67 -24.16 -4.54
CA HIS A 166 -7.57 -24.29 -5.69
C HIS A 166 -6.93 -23.88 -7.03
N GLY A 167 -5.61 -24.00 -7.17
CA GLY A 167 -4.90 -23.65 -8.38
C GLY A 167 -4.44 -22.19 -8.41
N GLY A 168 -4.31 -21.60 -9.59
CA GLY A 168 -3.92 -20.18 -9.73
C GLY A 168 -2.42 -19.91 -9.87
N THR A 169 -1.55 -20.85 -9.54
CA THR A 169 -0.07 -20.68 -9.53
C THR A 169 0.48 -20.12 -10.86
N LYS A 170 0.01 -20.63 -12.01
CA LYS A 170 0.45 -20.14 -13.33
C LYS A 170 0.10 -18.66 -13.54
N THR A 171 -1.08 -18.23 -13.12
CA THR A 171 -1.53 -16.84 -13.21
C THR A 171 -0.79 -15.95 -12.24
N VAL A 172 -0.55 -16.38 -10.99
CA VAL A 172 0.31 -15.66 -10.04
C VAL A 172 1.69 -15.45 -10.65
N TRP A 173 2.28 -16.47 -11.24
CA TRP A 173 3.59 -16.37 -11.89
C TRP A 173 3.59 -15.42 -13.09
N LYS A 174 2.56 -15.47 -13.95
CA LYS A 174 2.39 -14.58 -15.11
C LYS A 174 2.35 -13.10 -14.68
N TYR A 175 1.62 -12.79 -13.64
CA TYR A 175 1.41 -11.42 -13.14
C TYR A 175 2.31 -11.03 -11.97
N ARG A 176 3.35 -11.80 -11.63
CA ARG A 176 4.26 -11.56 -10.50
C ARG A 176 4.91 -10.18 -10.48
N ARG A 177 4.95 -9.49 -11.62
CA ARG A 177 5.48 -8.12 -11.74
C ARG A 177 4.83 -7.12 -10.80
N PHE A 178 3.56 -7.34 -10.42
CA PHE A 178 2.83 -6.45 -9.51
C PHE A 178 3.35 -6.51 -8.07
N SER A 179 3.81 -7.65 -7.62
CA SER A 179 4.47 -7.83 -6.32
C SER A 179 5.34 -9.10 -6.37
N PRO A 180 6.60 -9.00 -6.83
CA PRO A 180 7.42 -10.17 -7.13
C PRO A 180 7.68 -11.05 -5.92
N LEU A 181 8.12 -10.46 -4.81
CA LEU A 181 8.49 -11.23 -3.60
C LEU A 181 7.29 -11.95 -2.97
N PRO A 182 6.15 -11.30 -2.68
CA PRO A 182 4.95 -12.00 -2.21
C PRO A 182 4.48 -13.09 -3.17
N SER A 183 4.48 -12.84 -4.49
CA SER A 183 4.03 -13.81 -5.48
C SER A 183 4.83 -15.11 -5.43
N VAL A 184 6.15 -15.02 -5.31
CA VAL A 184 7.02 -16.20 -5.23
C VAL A 184 6.92 -16.86 -3.85
N ALA A 185 6.96 -16.06 -2.79
CA ALA A 185 6.90 -16.57 -1.41
C ALA A 185 5.60 -17.32 -1.14
N GLU A 186 4.45 -16.83 -1.56
CA GLU A 186 3.14 -17.45 -1.32
C GLU A 186 2.97 -18.80 -2.02
N ILE A 187 3.61 -18.99 -3.17
CA ILE A 187 3.61 -20.29 -3.86
C ILE A 187 4.25 -21.37 -2.98
N ALA A 188 5.30 -21.02 -2.24
CA ALA A 188 5.99 -21.94 -1.33
C ALA A 188 5.36 -21.98 0.06
N LEU A 189 5.04 -20.82 0.63
CA LEU A 189 4.56 -20.70 2.02
C LEU A 189 3.22 -21.37 2.28
N LYS A 190 2.38 -21.56 1.27
CA LYS A 190 1.11 -22.28 1.43
C LYS A 190 1.30 -23.74 1.89
N TYR A 191 2.44 -24.36 1.57
CA TYR A 191 2.77 -25.74 1.97
C TYR A 191 3.51 -25.84 3.31
N VAL A 192 3.99 -24.72 3.83
CA VAL A 192 4.74 -24.66 5.10
C VAL A 192 3.77 -24.89 6.26
N PRO A 193 4.10 -25.69 7.30
CA PRO A 193 3.29 -25.81 8.49
C PRO A 193 3.06 -24.45 9.20
N ASP A 194 1.91 -24.27 9.86
CA ASP A 194 1.56 -22.99 10.51
C ASP A 194 2.59 -22.54 11.55
N SER A 195 3.16 -23.47 12.31
CA SER A 195 4.20 -23.16 13.29
C SER A 195 5.47 -22.54 12.66
N LEU A 196 5.85 -22.99 11.46
CA LEU A 196 6.99 -22.45 10.74
C LEU A 196 6.61 -21.14 10.02
N PHE A 197 5.39 -21.06 9.48
CA PHE A 197 4.86 -19.83 8.89
C PHE A 197 4.89 -18.66 9.88
N ILE A 198 4.42 -18.89 11.12
CA ILE A 198 4.44 -17.87 12.19
C ILE A 198 5.88 -17.40 12.47
N LYS A 199 6.86 -18.30 12.50
CA LYS A 199 8.28 -17.92 12.68
C LYS A 199 8.77 -17.04 11.53
N VAL A 200 8.41 -17.34 10.28
CA VAL A 200 8.75 -16.52 9.11
C VAL A 200 8.14 -15.12 9.23
N VAL A 201 6.87 -15.01 9.63
CA VAL A 201 6.19 -13.73 9.87
C VAL A 201 6.89 -12.93 10.97
N GLN A 202 7.29 -13.58 12.07
CA GLN A 202 8.00 -12.93 13.18
C GLN A 202 9.38 -12.40 12.74
N LEU A 203 10.12 -13.19 11.96
CA LEU A 203 11.40 -12.77 11.39
C LEU A 203 11.24 -11.60 10.41
N ALA A 204 10.23 -11.64 9.55
CA ALA A 204 9.93 -10.54 8.64
C ALA A 204 9.62 -9.24 9.40
N ARG A 205 8.87 -9.30 10.50
CA ARG A 205 8.59 -8.15 11.36
C ARG A 205 9.86 -7.56 12.01
N LYS A 206 10.75 -8.42 12.53
CA LYS A 206 11.99 -7.96 13.18
C LYS A 206 12.95 -7.25 12.23
N ASN A 207 12.96 -7.63 10.97
CA ASN A 207 13.85 -7.01 9.95
C ASN A 207 13.27 -5.74 9.34
N TYR A 208 12.09 -5.32 9.75
CA TYR A 208 11.40 -4.14 9.22
C TYR A 208 11.30 -2.97 10.22
N ILE A 209 11.85 -3.16 11.43
CA ILE A 209 11.97 -2.11 12.46
C ILE A 209 13.37 -1.54 12.44
#